data_411a029572c7f690e4a4e1948be7772d
#
_entry.id   411a029572c7f690e4a4e1948be7772d
#
_cell.length_a   1.000
_cell.length_b   1.000
_cell.length_c   1.000
_cell.angle_alpha   90.00
_cell.angle_beta   90.00
_cell.angle_gamma   90.00
#
_symmetry.space_group_name_H-M   'P 1'
#
loop_
_entity.id
_entity.type
_entity.pdbx_description
1 polymer ?
#
loop_
_entity_poly.entity_id
_entity_poly.type
_entity_poly.pdbx_seq_one_letter_code
_entity_poly.pdbx_strand_id
1 'polypeptide(L)'
;MRYDADVEKIRKIIKKKVYNPIMENPELGPKLLEQIKSQGVRELDDSAMIMRVKYKTRPGDQFVIRKEVYRLMQEAFREEGIEFAHRNVTVYIPPEVKKTMEHADEETRQKIIHSAAGAQAAIEAEEQAKQKQQPEEK
;
A
#
# COMPACT_ATOMS: atom_id res chain seq x y z
N MET A 1 -3.54 0.17 0.50
CA MET A 1 -4.55 -0.76 -0.08
C MET A 1 -4.99 -0.21 -1.44
N ARG A 2 -5.41 -1.07 -2.37
CA ARG A 2 -6.02 -0.62 -3.63
C ARG A 2 -7.34 0.13 -3.36
N TYR A 3 -7.77 1.00 -4.28
CA TYR A 3 -9.01 1.78 -4.10
C TYR A 3 -10.29 0.96 -4.15
N ASP A 4 -10.26 -0.21 -4.79
CA ASP A 4 -11.37 -1.15 -4.91
C ASP A 4 -11.54 -2.07 -3.69
N ALA A 5 -10.65 -1.94 -2.68
CA ALA A 5 -10.69 -2.78 -1.49
C ALA A 5 -11.85 -2.42 -0.56
N ASP A 6 -12.61 -3.43 -0.11
CA ASP A 6 -13.70 -3.26 0.85
C ASP A 6 -13.18 -2.98 2.26
N VAL A 7 -13.35 -1.73 2.70
CA VAL A 7 -12.90 -1.23 4.01
C VAL A 7 -13.55 -1.99 5.16
N GLU A 8 -14.85 -2.32 5.06
CA GLU A 8 -15.55 -3.02 6.13
C GLU A 8 -15.13 -4.49 6.22
N LYS A 9 -14.87 -5.14 5.08
CA LYS A 9 -14.27 -6.46 5.06
C LYS A 9 -12.90 -6.46 5.74
N ILE A 10 -12.04 -5.49 5.43
CA ILE A 10 -10.72 -5.33 6.05
C ILE A 10 -10.81 -5.14 7.56
N ARG A 11 -11.75 -4.32 8.04
CA ARG A 11 -11.97 -4.12 9.49
C ARG A 11 -12.33 -5.43 10.21
N LYS A 12 -13.20 -6.24 9.60
CA LYS A 12 -13.59 -7.55 10.14
C LYS A 12 -12.42 -8.53 10.17
N ILE A 13 -11.59 -8.53 9.12
CA ILE A 13 -10.39 -9.37 9.03
C ILE A 13 -9.39 -8.99 10.12
N ILE A 14 -9.10 -7.71 10.29
CA ILE A 14 -8.19 -7.21 11.35
C ILE A 14 -8.66 -7.69 12.73
N LYS A 15 -9.95 -7.60 13.01
CA LYS A 15 -10.50 -8.08 14.29
C LYS A 15 -10.35 -9.59 14.45
N LYS A 16 -10.75 -10.38 13.46
CA LYS A 16 -10.79 -11.84 13.57
C LYS A 16 -9.41 -12.48 13.43
N LYS A 17 -8.63 -12.07 12.43
CA LYS A 17 -7.39 -12.75 12.03
C LYS A 17 -6.12 -12.08 12.56
N VAL A 18 -6.22 -10.88 13.14
CA VAL A 18 -5.06 -10.20 13.73
C VAL A 18 -5.22 -10.03 15.22
N TYR A 19 -6.30 -9.38 15.67
CA TYR A 19 -6.49 -9.11 17.09
C TYR A 19 -6.70 -10.38 17.91
N ASN A 20 -7.62 -11.26 17.52
CA ASN A 20 -7.93 -12.46 18.27
C ASN A 20 -6.71 -13.38 18.46
N PRO A 21 -5.93 -13.74 17.41
CA PRO A 21 -4.75 -14.57 17.60
C PRO A 21 -3.69 -13.95 18.52
N ILE A 22 -3.53 -12.62 18.50
CA ILE A 22 -2.60 -11.96 19.43
C ILE A 22 -3.09 -12.06 20.88
N MET A 23 -4.39 -11.90 21.12
CA MET A 23 -4.97 -12.01 22.46
C MET A 23 -4.94 -13.43 23.01
N GLU A 24 -5.11 -14.43 22.14
CA GLU A 24 -5.04 -15.86 22.50
C GLU A 24 -3.60 -16.32 22.78
N ASN A 25 -2.61 -15.58 22.29
CA ASN A 25 -1.21 -15.90 22.54
C ASN A 25 -0.80 -15.49 23.97
N PRO A 26 -0.35 -16.44 24.82
CA PRO A 26 -0.03 -16.17 26.22
C PRO A 26 1.16 -15.22 26.41
N GLU A 27 2.03 -15.10 25.43
CA GLU A 27 3.18 -14.19 25.48
C GLU A 27 2.86 -12.78 24.96
N LEU A 28 1.92 -12.65 24.02
CA LEU A 28 1.61 -11.39 23.36
C LEU A 28 0.37 -10.69 23.93
N GLY A 29 -0.64 -11.45 24.31
CA GLY A 29 -1.88 -10.91 24.86
C GLY A 29 -1.67 -9.92 26.02
N PRO A 30 -0.86 -10.28 27.05
CA PRO A 30 -0.60 -9.39 28.18
C PRO A 30 0.16 -8.11 27.83
N LYS A 31 0.81 -8.03 26.66
CA LYS A 31 1.55 -6.87 26.17
C LYS A 31 0.65 -5.86 25.46
N LEU A 32 -0.55 -6.29 25.05
CA LEU A 32 -1.54 -5.45 24.39
C LEU A 32 -2.50 -4.86 25.42
N LEU A 33 -2.49 -3.54 25.60
CA LEU A 33 -3.31 -2.85 26.60
C LEU A 33 -4.71 -2.49 26.12
N GLU A 34 -4.87 -2.29 24.80
CA GLU A 34 -6.15 -1.95 24.18
C GLU A 34 -6.36 -2.78 22.91
N GLN A 35 -7.63 -2.99 22.58
CA GLN A 35 -8.01 -3.67 21.34
C GLN A 35 -7.39 -3.01 20.10
N ILE A 36 -6.92 -3.84 19.16
CA ILE A 36 -6.51 -3.38 17.85
C ILE A 36 -7.74 -2.90 17.08
N LYS A 37 -7.78 -1.61 16.76
CA LYS A 37 -8.90 -0.97 16.06
C LYS A 37 -8.47 -0.43 14.72
N SER A 38 -9.18 -0.78 13.66
CA SER A 38 -9.09 -0.08 12.39
C SER A 38 -9.86 1.23 12.51
N GLN A 39 -9.20 2.34 12.23
CA GLN A 39 -9.82 3.68 12.18
C GLN A 39 -10.40 4.01 10.81
N GLY A 40 -10.38 3.04 9.88
CA GLY A 40 -10.84 3.25 8.51
C GLY A 40 -9.78 3.91 7.63
N VAL A 41 -10.26 4.52 6.56
CA VAL A 41 -9.40 5.26 5.61
C VAL A 41 -8.93 6.54 6.28
N ARG A 42 -7.63 6.75 6.29
CA ARG A 42 -7.01 7.98 6.78
C ARG A 42 -6.83 9.00 5.65
N GLU A 43 -6.41 8.50 4.50
CA GLU A 43 -5.95 9.34 3.39
C GLU A 43 -6.12 8.58 2.07
N LEU A 44 -6.40 9.30 1.01
CA LEU A 44 -6.38 8.82 -0.36
C LEU A 44 -5.14 9.44 -1.01
N ASP A 45 -4.15 8.60 -1.26
CA ASP A 45 -2.88 8.97 -1.91
C ASP A 45 -2.98 8.67 -3.41
N ASP A 46 -2.10 9.18 -4.25
CA ASP A 46 -2.15 9.10 -5.72
C ASP A 46 -2.38 7.68 -6.27
N SER A 47 -1.84 6.67 -5.63
CA SER A 47 -1.95 5.26 -6.06
C SER A 47 -2.48 4.31 -5.01
N ALA A 48 -2.87 4.81 -3.84
CA ALA A 48 -3.22 3.97 -2.71
C ALA A 48 -4.21 4.60 -1.73
N MET A 49 -5.10 3.77 -1.19
CA MET A 49 -5.90 4.09 -0.02
C MET A 49 -5.12 3.73 1.24
N ILE A 50 -4.84 4.72 2.09
CA ILE A 50 -4.10 4.55 3.35
C ILE A 50 -5.07 4.30 4.48
N MET A 51 -5.00 3.12 5.07
CA MET A 51 -5.79 2.75 6.23
C MET A 51 -4.98 2.87 7.52
N ARG A 52 -5.62 3.36 8.57
CA ARG A 52 -5.00 3.46 9.90
C ARG A 52 -5.48 2.35 10.82
N VAL A 53 -4.52 1.69 11.45
CA VAL A 53 -4.75 0.75 12.54
C VAL A 53 -4.10 1.29 13.81
N LYS A 54 -4.86 1.32 14.90
CA LYS A 54 -4.40 1.83 16.22
C LYS A 54 -4.48 0.73 17.26
N TYR A 55 -3.47 0.66 18.10
CA TYR A 55 -3.42 -0.20 19.29
C TYR A 55 -2.50 0.43 20.32
N LYS A 56 -2.60 -0.04 21.55
CA LYS A 56 -1.78 0.43 22.68
C LYS A 56 -1.07 -0.75 23.32
N THR A 57 0.22 -0.61 23.55
CA THR A 57 1.08 -1.64 24.15
C THR A 57 1.73 -1.13 25.42
N ARG A 58 2.30 -2.04 26.20
CA ARG A 58 3.23 -1.65 27.27
C ARG A 58 4.48 -1.01 26.68
N PRO A 59 5.12 -0.07 27.40
CA PRO A 59 6.41 0.49 26.98
C PRO A 59 7.45 -0.62 26.76
N GLY A 60 8.16 -0.57 25.63
CA GLY A 60 9.15 -1.57 25.27
C GLY A 60 8.62 -2.72 24.39
N ASP A 61 7.33 -3.06 24.48
CA ASP A 61 6.73 -4.18 23.73
C ASP A 61 6.20 -3.78 22.33
N GLN A 62 6.24 -2.50 21.99
CA GLN A 62 5.67 -1.98 20.73
C GLN A 62 6.27 -2.62 19.49
N PHE A 63 7.55 -2.95 19.51
CA PHE A 63 8.23 -3.55 18.35
C PHE A 63 7.81 -4.98 18.11
N VAL A 64 7.69 -5.77 19.18
CA VAL A 64 7.26 -7.17 19.11
C VAL A 64 5.81 -7.26 18.62
N ILE A 65 4.92 -6.49 19.22
CA ILE A 65 3.51 -6.45 18.80
C ILE A 65 3.37 -5.95 17.37
N ARG A 66 4.11 -4.90 16.96
CA ARG A 66 4.05 -4.38 15.59
C ARG A 66 4.50 -5.42 14.55
N LYS A 67 5.59 -6.14 14.83
CA LYS A 67 6.08 -7.21 13.95
C LYS A 67 5.01 -8.28 13.75
N GLU A 68 4.37 -8.70 14.82
CA GLU A 68 3.34 -9.73 14.77
C GLU A 68 2.05 -9.24 14.08
N VAL A 69 1.62 -8.02 14.36
CA VAL A 69 0.49 -7.39 13.65
C VAL A 69 0.75 -7.37 12.14
N TYR A 70 1.94 -6.99 11.69
CA TYR A 70 2.27 -6.96 10.26
C TYR A 70 2.29 -8.35 9.64
N ARG A 71 2.85 -9.34 10.33
CA ARG A 71 2.88 -10.73 9.89
C ARG A 71 1.47 -11.27 9.68
N LEU A 72 0.63 -11.15 10.71
CA LEU A 72 -0.76 -11.61 10.67
C LEU A 72 -1.60 -10.86 9.63
N MET A 73 -1.37 -9.55 9.45
CA MET A 73 -2.05 -8.78 8.42
C MET A 73 -1.68 -9.26 7.01
N GLN A 74 -0.39 -9.52 6.75
CA GLN A 74 0.06 -10.01 5.45
C GLN A 74 -0.53 -11.39 5.14
N GLU A 75 -0.54 -12.28 6.13
CA GLU A 75 -1.09 -13.62 6.02
C GLU A 75 -2.60 -13.57 5.75
N ALA A 76 -3.35 -12.84 6.60
CA ALA A 76 -4.79 -12.70 6.47
C ALA A 76 -5.23 -12.07 5.15
N PHE A 77 -4.51 -11.06 4.68
CA PHE A 77 -4.84 -10.40 3.41
C PHE A 77 -4.54 -11.29 2.20
N ARG A 78 -3.46 -12.07 2.24
CA ARG A 78 -3.16 -13.07 1.21
C ARG A 78 -4.26 -14.13 1.11
N GLU A 79 -4.69 -14.67 2.25
CA GLU A 79 -5.77 -15.66 2.32
C GLU A 79 -7.11 -15.13 1.78
N GLU A 80 -7.40 -13.86 2.02
CA GLU A 80 -8.66 -13.23 1.62
C GLU A 80 -8.60 -12.59 0.21
N GLY A 81 -7.47 -12.73 -0.49
CA GLY A 81 -7.27 -12.15 -1.82
C GLY A 81 -7.24 -10.62 -1.82
N ILE A 82 -6.86 -9.99 -0.70
CA ILE A 82 -6.76 -8.54 -0.60
C ILE A 82 -5.36 -8.11 -0.94
N GLU A 83 -5.22 -7.32 -2.00
CA GLU A 83 -3.94 -6.84 -2.48
C GLU A 83 -3.56 -5.50 -1.83
N PHE A 84 -2.28 -5.38 -1.48
CA PHE A 84 -1.70 -4.09 -1.16
C PHE A 84 -1.58 -3.26 -2.43
N ALA A 85 -1.73 -1.94 -2.31
CA ALA A 85 -1.44 -1.06 -3.43
C ALA A 85 0.06 -1.09 -3.73
N HIS A 86 0.37 -1.24 -5.00
CA HIS A 86 1.70 -1.03 -5.54
C HIS A 86 1.74 0.35 -6.20
N ARG A 87 2.88 0.99 -6.20
CA ARG A 87 3.08 2.19 -7.00
C ARG A 87 2.90 1.83 -8.47
N ASN A 88 1.83 2.32 -9.08
CA ASN A 88 1.57 2.14 -10.49
C ASN A 88 1.96 3.42 -11.22
N VAL A 89 2.74 3.27 -12.28
CA VAL A 89 2.99 4.35 -13.24
C VAL A 89 2.00 4.15 -14.38
N THR A 90 1.11 5.12 -14.58
CA THR A 90 0.20 5.13 -15.73
C THR A 90 0.96 5.73 -16.90
N VAL A 91 1.37 4.90 -17.86
CA VAL A 91 1.98 5.36 -19.09
C VAL A 91 0.89 5.73 -20.09
N TYR A 92 0.77 7.02 -20.40
CA TYR A 92 -0.11 7.49 -21.47
C TYR A 92 0.56 7.26 -22.82
N ILE A 93 0.00 6.36 -23.61
CA ILE A 93 0.44 6.10 -24.98
C ILE A 93 -0.50 6.87 -25.93
N PRO A 94 0.00 7.88 -26.67
CA PRO A 94 -0.81 8.61 -27.63
C PRO A 94 -1.46 7.67 -28.66
N PRO A 95 -2.64 7.99 -29.20
CA PRO A 95 -3.38 7.13 -30.13
C PRO A 95 -2.60 6.80 -31.41
N GLU A 96 -1.73 7.71 -31.85
CA GLU A 96 -0.86 7.54 -33.03
C GLU A 96 0.19 6.45 -32.80
N VAL A 97 0.81 6.43 -31.62
CA VAL A 97 1.79 5.40 -31.21
C VAL A 97 1.09 4.05 -31.01
N LYS A 98 -0.14 4.06 -30.51
CA LYS A 98 -0.94 2.85 -30.32
C LYS A 98 -1.23 2.12 -31.64
N LYS A 99 -1.53 2.85 -32.72
CA LYS A 99 -1.70 2.28 -34.07
C LYS A 99 -0.40 1.66 -34.60
N THR A 100 0.73 2.30 -34.35
CA THR A 100 2.04 1.75 -34.72
C THR A 100 2.37 0.48 -33.94
N MET A 101 1.95 0.39 -32.67
CA MET A 101 2.16 -0.79 -31.84
C MET A 101 1.31 -1.99 -32.28
N GLU A 102 0.14 -1.79 -32.87
CA GLU A 102 -0.70 -2.89 -33.37
C GLU A 102 -0.03 -3.69 -34.50
N HIS A 103 0.86 -3.07 -35.26
CA HIS A 103 1.60 -3.67 -36.37
C HIS A 103 3.07 -3.97 -36.03
N ALA A 104 3.53 -3.64 -34.82
CA ALA A 104 4.90 -3.88 -34.38
C ALA A 104 5.05 -5.31 -33.82
N ASP A 105 6.25 -5.85 -33.97
CA ASP A 105 6.64 -7.11 -33.32
C ASP A 105 6.75 -6.94 -31.78
N GLU A 106 6.70 -8.05 -31.07
CA GLU A 106 6.67 -8.07 -29.60
C GLU A 106 7.91 -7.39 -28.98
N GLU A 107 9.07 -7.52 -29.62
CA GLU A 107 10.30 -6.89 -29.14
C GLU A 107 10.25 -5.36 -29.24
N THR A 108 9.70 -4.84 -30.34
CA THR A 108 9.51 -3.41 -30.54
C THR A 108 8.47 -2.83 -29.58
N ARG A 109 7.37 -3.56 -29.33
CA ARG A 109 6.38 -3.19 -28.31
C ARG A 109 6.99 -3.04 -26.93
N GLN A 110 7.78 -4.01 -26.50
CA GLN A 110 8.47 -3.99 -25.21
C GLN A 110 9.43 -2.81 -25.08
N LYS A 111 10.19 -2.49 -26.11
CA LYS A 111 11.10 -1.34 -26.13
C LYS A 111 10.36 0.00 -26.01
N ILE A 112 9.23 0.16 -26.69
CA ILE A 112 8.40 1.38 -26.63
C ILE A 112 7.82 1.55 -25.22
N ILE A 113 7.25 0.50 -24.63
CA ILE A 113 6.70 0.54 -23.28
C ILE A 113 7.78 0.88 -22.26
N HIS A 114 8.94 0.26 -22.36
CA HIS A 114 10.05 0.49 -21.44
C HIS A 114 10.61 1.91 -21.53
N SER A 115 10.75 2.46 -22.74
CA SER A 115 11.21 3.85 -22.95
C SER A 115 10.20 4.87 -22.44
N ALA A 116 8.90 4.65 -22.66
CA ALA A 116 7.84 5.52 -22.17
C ALA A 116 7.75 5.52 -20.64
N ALA A 117 7.86 4.35 -20.01
CA ALA A 117 7.89 4.20 -18.55
C ALA A 117 9.12 4.89 -17.93
N GLY A 118 10.28 4.77 -18.57
CA GLY A 118 11.51 5.45 -18.13
C GLY A 118 11.42 6.98 -18.21
N ALA A 119 10.84 7.51 -19.28
CA ALA A 119 10.62 8.96 -19.44
C ALA A 119 9.67 9.52 -18.38
N GLN A 120 8.59 8.80 -18.05
CA GLN A 120 7.63 9.21 -17.04
C GLN A 120 8.22 9.18 -15.63
N ALA A 121 9.00 8.16 -15.30
CA ALA A 121 9.71 8.08 -14.03
C ALA A 121 10.72 9.23 -13.84
N ALA A 122 11.37 9.68 -14.91
CA ALA A 122 12.27 10.82 -14.87
C ALA A 122 11.52 12.13 -14.59
N ILE A 123 10.35 12.34 -15.20
CA ILE A 123 9.51 13.53 -14.97
C ILE A 123 9.02 13.57 -13.51
N GLU A 124 8.52 12.46 -12.99
CA GLU A 124 8.06 12.38 -11.60
C GLU A 124 9.20 12.63 -10.59
N ALA A 125 10.40 12.14 -10.88
CA ALA A 125 11.57 12.39 -10.04
C ALA A 125 11.96 13.89 -10.02
N GLU A 126 11.83 14.56 -11.16
CA GLU A 126 12.12 15.99 -11.28
C GLU A 126 11.07 16.85 -10.57
N GLU A 127 9.79 16.48 -10.64
CA GLU A 127 8.71 17.15 -9.91
C GLU A 127 8.85 16.99 -8.40
N GLN A 128 9.20 15.80 -7.92
CA GLN A 128 9.47 15.56 -6.50
C GLN A 128 10.69 16.34 -5.99
N ALA A 129 11.71 16.51 -6.82
CA ALA A 129 12.87 17.32 -6.47
C ALA A 129 12.51 18.80 -6.34
N LYS A 130 11.64 19.31 -7.23
CA LYS A 130 11.15 20.70 -7.17
C LYS A 130 10.25 20.94 -5.95
N GLN A 131 9.40 20.02 -5.56
CA GLN A 131 8.55 20.11 -4.37
C GLN A 131 9.37 20.15 -3.07
N LYS A 132 10.49 19.42 -3.00
CA LYS A 132 11.39 19.43 -1.84
C LYS A 132 12.23 20.71 -1.70
N GLN A 133 12.30 21.51 -2.75
CA GLN A 133 13.05 22.78 -2.77
C GLN A 133 12.19 24.01 -2.50
N GLN A 134 10.87 23.89 -2.38
CA GLN A 134 10.03 24.99 -1.91
C GLN A 134 10.16 25.10 -0.39
N PRO A 135 10.72 26.21 0.15
CA PRO A 135 10.75 26.44 1.60
C PRO A 135 9.32 26.59 2.10
N GLU A 136 9.02 25.98 3.25
CA GLU A 136 7.79 26.25 4.00
C GLU A 136 7.76 27.74 4.34
N GLU A 137 7.01 28.52 3.60
CA GLU A 137 6.61 29.84 4.05
C GLU A 137 5.67 29.67 5.24
N LYS A 138 6.16 30.18 6.38
CA LYS A 138 5.39 30.26 7.62
C LYS A 138 4.27 31.29 7.54
#